data_eb709c13910fa81c98174d9e16221d22
#
_entry.id   eb709c13910fa81c98174d9e16221d22
#
_cell.length_a   1.000
_cell.length_b   1.000
_cell.length_c   1.000
_cell.angle_alpha   90.00
_cell.angle_beta   90.00
_cell.angle_gamma   90.00
#
_symmetry.space_group_name_H-M   'P 1'
#
loop_
_entity.id
_entity.type
_entity.pdbx_description
1 polymer ?
#
loop_
_entity_poly.entity_id
_entity_poly.type
_entity_poly.pdbx_seq_one_letter_code
_entity_poly.pdbx_strand_id
1 'polypeptide(L)'
;PRPSPPRRAGAGPDGRPSPLGAAPARLAPMRRAVCPGSFDPLHKGHVEVIARAANLFEEVVVAVSSNPAKTYRFSVDERIAMIEATVSSLAGVAVRPMGPGLLAEFCRQIGADAIVKGLRGGADLEFEAPMAAMNRHLTGVETVYLPADARYTHVSSSLIKEVHGLGGDVAEFVPAAVLRGLDGGA
;
A
#
# COMPACT_ATOMS: atom_id res chain seq x y z
N PRO A 1 49.80 -26.61 -31.46
CA PRO A 1 48.67 -25.74 -31.74
C PRO A 1 48.44 -24.82 -30.57
N ARG A 2 48.58 -23.52 -30.78
CA ARG A 2 48.30 -22.49 -29.76
C ARG A 2 46.81 -22.20 -29.78
N PRO A 3 46.14 -21.98 -28.62
CA PRO A 3 44.74 -21.59 -28.59
C PRO A 3 44.55 -20.15 -29.07
N SER A 4 43.51 -19.93 -29.88
CA SER A 4 43.13 -18.62 -30.41
C SER A 4 42.65 -17.67 -29.28
N PRO A 5 42.91 -16.36 -29.36
CA PRO A 5 42.44 -15.40 -28.37
C PRO A 5 40.92 -15.21 -28.42
N PRO A 6 40.29 -14.83 -27.30
CA PRO A 6 38.86 -14.63 -27.27
C PRO A 6 38.42 -13.44 -28.13
N ARG A 7 37.33 -13.61 -28.86
CA ARG A 7 36.72 -12.56 -29.71
C ARG A 7 36.28 -11.38 -28.80
N ARG A 8 36.75 -10.19 -29.12
CA ARG A 8 36.24 -8.94 -28.57
C ARG A 8 34.75 -8.79 -28.94
N ALA A 9 33.92 -8.44 -27.93
CA ALA A 9 32.53 -8.04 -28.13
C ALA A 9 32.48 -6.86 -29.12
N GLY A 10 31.67 -7.00 -30.17
CA GLY A 10 31.62 -6.07 -31.28
C GLY A 10 31.04 -4.72 -30.89
N ALA A 11 31.74 -3.66 -31.25
CA ALA A 11 31.16 -2.35 -31.42
C ALA A 11 30.24 -2.37 -32.65
N GLY A 12 29.10 -1.73 -32.59
CA GLY A 12 28.22 -1.53 -33.74
C GLY A 12 28.91 -0.73 -34.86
N PRO A 13 28.34 -0.70 -36.07
CA PRO A 13 28.99 -0.15 -37.27
C PRO A 13 29.31 1.35 -37.20
N ASP A 14 28.86 2.07 -36.20
CA ASP A 14 29.04 3.52 -35.99
C ASP A 14 29.91 3.88 -34.77
N GLY A 15 30.52 2.90 -34.09
CA GLY A 15 31.46 3.12 -32.98
C GLY A 15 30.84 3.79 -31.73
N ARG A 16 29.53 3.96 -31.68
CA ARG A 16 28.84 4.53 -30.52
C ARG A 16 28.56 3.43 -29.49
N PRO A 17 28.77 3.67 -28.18
CA PRO A 17 28.37 2.72 -27.15
C PRO A 17 26.85 2.52 -27.21
N SER A 18 26.45 1.24 -27.21
CA SER A 18 25.03 0.86 -27.18
C SER A 18 24.34 1.51 -26.00
N PRO A 19 23.11 2.09 -26.16
CA PRO A 19 22.39 2.74 -25.07
C PRO A 19 22.00 1.79 -23.92
N LEU A 20 22.23 0.48 -24.07
CA LEU A 20 22.02 -0.55 -23.05
C LEU A 20 23.15 -0.66 -22.00
N GLY A 21 24.20 0.17 -22.10
CA GLY A 21 25.38 0.10 -21.22
C GLY A 21 25.47 1.18 -20.14
N ALA A 22 24.56 2.13 -20.09
CA ALA A 22 24.50 3.04 -18.95
C ALA A 22 23.85 2.29 -17.77
N ALA A 23 24.59 2.08 -16.68
CA ALA A 23 24.00 1.61 -15.43
C ALA A 23 22.82 2.52 -15.10
N PRO A 24 21.64 1.97 -14.76
CA PRO A 24 20.52 2.81 -14.39
C PRO A 24 20.96 3.72 -13.26
N ALA A 25 20.67 5.02 -13.36
CA ALA A 25 20.91 5.95 -12.28
C ALA A 25 20.31 5.31 -11.01
N ARG A 26 21.10 5.17 -9.95
CA ARG A 26 20.60 4.66 -8.67
C ARG A 26 19.44 5.53 -8.30
N LEU A 27 18.25 4.96 -8.26
CA LEU A 27 17.09 5.64 -7.70
C LEU A 27 17.45 6.08 -6.28
N ALA A 28 17.15 7.32 -5.95
CA ALA A 28 17.25 7.76 -4.56
C ALA A 28 16.44 6.79 -3.68
N PRO A 29 16.92 6.47 -2.46
CA PRO A 29 16.19 5.55 -1.60
C PRO A 29 14.76 6.10 -1.40
N MET A 30 13.78 5.26 -1.66
CA MET A 30 12.37 5.59 -1.39
C MET A 30 12.20 5.77 0.12
N ARG A 31 11.89 6.97 0.55
CA ARG A 31 11.84 7.33 1.96
C ARG A 31 10.44 7.26 2.54
N ARG A 32 9.46 7.75 1.80
CA ARG A 32 8.08 7.86 2.27
C ARG A 32 7.12 7.09 1.39
N ALA A 33 6.30 6.25 2.01
CA ALA A 33 5.22 5.54 1.34
C ALA A 33 3.85 5.95 1.88
N VAL A 34 2.81 5.81 1.06
CA VAL A 34 1.41 5.96 1.45
C VAL A 34 0.73 4.61 1.38
N CYS A 35 0.09 4.19 2.47
CA CYS A 35 -0.84 3.07 2.50
C CYS A 35 -2.28 3.61 2.52
N PRO A 36 -2.94 3.76 1.36
CA PRO A 36 -4.28 4.35 1.31
C PRO A 36 -5.36 3.31 1.51
N GLY A 37 -6.43 3.68 2.19
CA GLY A 37 -7.59 2.83 2.35
C GLY A 37 -8.74 3.52 3.08
N SER A 38 -9.91 2.92 3.01
CA SER A 38 -11.05 3.35 3.83
C SER A 38 -10.93 2.89 5.27
N PHE A 39 -10.38 1.68 5.49
CA PHE A 39 -10.21 1.05 6.81
C PHE A 39 -11.48 1.06 7.66
N ASP A 40 -12.58 0.62 7.08
CA ASP A 40 -13.92 0.61 7.69
C ASP A 40 -14.50 -0.81 7.84
N PRO A 41 -14.03 -1.56 8.87
CA PRO A 41 -12.94 -1.26 9.77
C PRO A 41 -11.55 -1.69 9.27
N LEU A 42 -10.50 -1.27 10.00
CA LEU A 42 -9.17 -1.84 9.90
C LEU A 42 -9.22 -3.33 10.28
N HIS A 43 -8.48 -4.18 9.57
CA HIS A 43 -8.32 -5.60 9.91
C HIS A 43 -6.86 -6.04 9.90
N LYS A 44 -6.56 -7.21 10.46
CA LYS A 44 -5.17 -7.69 10.62
C LYS A 44 -4.42 -7.82 9.29
N GLY A 45 -5.10 -8.09 8.19
CA GLY A 45 -4.49 -8.07 6.85
C GLY A 45 -3.99 -6.68 6.45
N HIS A 46 -4.70 -5.61 6.81
CA HIS A 46 -4.20 -4.25 6.61
C HIS A 46 -2.98 -3.96 7.49
N VAL A 47 -3.02 -4.38 8.76
CA VAL A 47 -1.93 -4.17 9.72
C VAL A 47 -0.65 -4.86 9.24
N GLU A 48 -0.77 -6.07 8.70
CA GLU A 48 0.33 -6.86 8.15
C GLU A 48 1.01 -6.11 6.98
N VAL A 49 0.23 -5.59 6.04
CA VAL A 49 0.76 -4.79 4.92
C VAL A 49 1.43 -3.51 5.40
N ILE A 50 0.83 -2.78 6.36
CA ILE A 50 1.41 -1.57 6.94
C ILE A 50 2.73 -1.87 7.64
N ALA A 51 2.80 -2.95 8.45
CA ALA A 51 4.01 -3.34 9.15
C ALA A 51 5.14 -3.72 8.18
N ARG A 52 4.82 -4.42 7.09
CA ARG A 52 5.81 -4.74 6.05
C ARG A 52 6.26 -3.51 5.28
N ALA A 53 5.36 -2.58 5.00
CA ALA A 53 5.73 -1.31 4.40
C ALA A 53 6.70 -0.53 5.31
N ALA A 54 6.48 -0.51 6.63
CA ALA A 54 7.36 0.13 7.60
C ALA A 54 8.78 -0.50 7.68
N ASN A 55 8.93 -1.75 7.24
CA ASN A 55 10.25 -2.37 7.10
C ASN A 55 10.96 -2.02 5.77
N LEU A 56 10.23 -1.49 4.78
CA LEU A 56 10.75 -1.17 3.45
C LEU A 56 11.02 0.33 3.27
N PHE A 57 10.30 1.18 4.00
CA PHE A 57 10.34 2.63 3.89
C PHE A 57 10.69 3.26 5.24
N GLU A 58 11.35 4.41 5.21
CA GLU A 58 11.69 5.15 6.43
C GLU A 58 10.45 5.74 7.10
N GLU A 59 9.46 6.13 6.31
CA GLU A 59 8.18 6.69 6.75
C GLU A 59 7.02 6.09 5.97
N VAL A 60 5.97 5.69 6.69
CA VAL A 60 4.72 5.18 6.11
C VAL A 60 3.56 6.04 6.60
N VAL A 61 2.84 6.65 5.67
CA VAL A 61 1.62 7.39 5.97
C VAL A 61 0.41 6.51 5.65
N VAL A 62 -0.32 6.10 6.68
CA VAL A 62 -1.63 5.44 6.51
C VAL A 62 -2.65 6.52 6.20
N ALA A 63 -3.08 6.59 4.94
CA ALA A 63 -4.01 7.62 4.46
C ALA A 63 -5.46 7.13 4.52
N VAL A 64 -6.22 7.66 5.45
CA VAL A 64 -7.63 7.29 5.66
C VAL A 64 -8.51 8.06 4.69
N SER A 65 -9.03 7.37 3.69
CA SER A 65 -9.88 7.96 2.66
C SER A 65 -11.36 7.89 3.02
N SER A 66 -12.13 8.84 2.47
CA SER A 66 -13.59 8.83 2.52
C SER A 66 -14.13 9.06 1.12
N ASN A 67 -14.99 8.14 0.66
CA ASN A 67 -15.67 8.26 -0.61
C ASN A 67 -17.15 8.62 -0.34
N PRO A 68 -17.64 9.79 -0.78
CA PRO A 68 -19.03 10.21 -0.54
C PRO A 68 -20.09 9.23 -1.04
N ALA A 69 -19.75 8.37 -2.02
CA ALA A 69 -20.65 7.36 -2.58
C ALA A 69 -20.76 6.10 -1.71
N LYS A 70 -19.99 6.00 -0.61
CA LYS A 70 -20.00 4.83 0.29
C LYS A 70 -20.63 5.17 1.63
N THR A 71 -21.37 4.21 2.19
CA THR A 71 -21.81 4.25 3.58
C THR A 71 -20.73 3.60 4.45
N TYR A 72 -20.33 4.30 5.48
CA TYR A 72 -19.32 3.84 6.45
C TYR A 72 -19.98 3.49 7.79
N ARG A 73 -19.44 2.46 8.46
CA ARG A 73 -19.85 2.13 9.84
C ARG A 73 -19.24 3.12 10.83
N PHE A 74 -18.01 3.56 10.59
CA PHE A 74 -17.25 4.45 11.45
C PHE A 74 -16.96 5.77 10.76
N SER A 75 -17.02 6.86 11.49
CA SER A 75 -16.55 8.16 11.05
C SER A 75 -15.06 8.13 10.70
N VAL A 76 -14.57 9.16 10.00
CA VAL A 76 -13.13 9.26 9.68
C VAL A 76 -12.29 9.29 10.96
N ASP A 77 -12.72 10.05 11.96
CA ASP A 77 -12.00 10.23 13.23
C ASP A 77 -11.93 8.92 14.03
N GLU A 78 -13.04 8.16 14.10
CA GLU A 78 -13.03 6.84 14.73
C GLU A 78 -12.09 5.87 14.04
N ARG A 79 -12.08 5.85 12.70
CA ARG A 79 -11.17 5.00 11.94
C ARG A 79 -9.71 5.38 12.18
N ILE A 80 -9.39 6.68 12.21
CA ILE A 80 -8.05 7.18 12.54
C ILE A 80 -7.66 6.72 13.94
N ALA A 81 -8.49 6.94 14.95
CA ALA A 81 -8.20 6.56 16.33
C ALA A 81 -7.96 5.06 16.50
N MET A 82 -8.73 4.20 15.82
CA MET A 82 -8.54 2.75 15.81
C MET A 82 -7.22 2.36 15.17
N ILE A 83 -6.84 3.01 14.06
CA ILE A 83 -5.57 2.75 13.37
C ILE A 83 -4.40 3.20 14.25
N GLU A 84 -4.41 4.43 14.77
CA GLU A 84 -3.36 4.96 15.65
C GLU A 84 -3.13 4.07 16.86
N ALA A 85 -4.20 3.64 17.54
CA ALA A 85 -4.11 2.72 18.67
C ALA A 85 -3.48 1.36 18.28
N THR A 86 -3.69 0.94 17.02
CA THR A 86 -3.19 -0.36 16.53
C THR A 86 -1.72 -0.28 16.10
N VAL A 87 -1.33 0.80 15.43
CA VAL A 87 0.02 0.93 14.83
C VAL A 87 1.00 1.70 15.72
N SER A 88 0.59 2.08 16.93
CA SER A 88 1.39 2.90 17.87
C SER A 88 2.79 2.36 18.18
N SER A 89 3.00 1.05 18.05
CA SER A 89 4.29 0.40 18.24
C SER A 89 5.16 0.33 16.98
N LEU A 90 4.63 0.70 15.82
CA LEU A 90 5.36 0.67 14.55
C LEU A 90 6.10 1.99 14.35
N ALA A 91 7.43 1.93 14.43
CA ALA A 91 8.26 3.10 14.17
C ALA A 91 8.09 3.62 12.73
N GLY A 92 8.09 4.93 12.54
CA GLY A 92 7.98 5.56 11.22
C GLY A 92 6.59 5.51 10.59
N VAL A 93 5.55 5.06 11.32
CA VAL A 93 4.17 5.02 10.83
C VAL A 93 3.37 6.20 11.38
N ALA A 94 2.76 6.96 10.49
CA ALA A 94 1.84 8.05 10.81
C ALA A 94 0.46 7.80 10.18
N VAL A 95 -0.60 8.28 10.83
CA VAL A 95 -1.97 8.16 10.32
C VAL A 95 -2.48 9.56 9.97
N ARG A 96 -3.07 9.72 8.79
CA ARG A 96 -3.59 11.02 8.33
C ARG A 96 -4.91 10.86 7.59
N PRO A 97 -5.87 11.78 7.76
CA PRO A 97 -7.00 11.87 6.84
C PRO A 97 -6.51 12.29 5.47
N MET A 98 -6.98 11.63 4.41
CA MET A 98 -6.62 12.02 3.05
C MET A 98 -7.39 13.29 2.61
N GLY A 99 -8.56 13.53 3.17
CA GLY A 99 -9.46 14.58 2.71
C GLY A 99 -10.11 14.28 1.35
N PRO A 100 -10.88 15.21 0.80
CA PRO A 100 -11.43 15.10 -0.54
C PRO A 100 -10.33 15.33 -1.58
N GLY A 101 -10.34 14.57 -2.67
CA GLY A 101 -9.41 14.74 -3.79
C GLY A 101 -8.76 13.45 -4.28
N LEU A 102 -7.76 13.61 -5.14
CA LEU A 102 -7.05 12.49 -5.75
C LEU A 102 -5.94 11.98 -4.84
N LEU A 103 -5.80 10.66 -4.77
CA LEU A 103 -4.70 10.03 -4.05
C LEU A 103 -3.32 10.48 -4.59
N ALA A 104 -3.17 10.59 -5.90
CA ALA A 104 -1.94 11.06 -6.52
C ALA A 104 -1.56 12.47 -6.04
N GLU A 105 -2.53 13.37 -5.93
CA GLU A 105 -2.30 14.72 -5.45
C GLU A 105 -1.94 14.76 -3.96
N PHE A 106 -2.61 13.95 -3.13
CA PHE A 106 -2.24 13.77 -1.74
C PHE A 106 -0.79 13.28 -1.61
N CYS A 107 -0.37 12.28 -2.40
CA CYS A 107 1.00 11.78 -2.42
C CYS A 107 2.00 12.90 -2.79
N ARG A 108 1.68 13.71 -3.81
CA ARG A 108 2.51 14.84 -4.23
C ARG A 108 2.66 15.88 -3.12
N GLN A 109 1.56 16.24 -2.43
CA GLN A 109 1.57 17.24 -1.35
C GLN A 109 2.44 16.84 -0.16
N ILE A 110 2.46 15.56 0.19
CA ILE A 110 3.27 15.07 1.30
C ILE A 110 4.67 14.58 0.87
N GLY A 111 4.99 14.66 -0.42
CA GLY A 111 6.28 14.21 -0.94
C GLY A 111 6.47 12.70 -0.80
N ALA A 112 5.43 11.92 -1.10
CA ALA A 112 5.52 10.45 -1.07
C ALA A 112 6.20 9.93 -2.34
N ASP A 113 7.09 8.96 -2.15
CA ASP A 113 7.82 8.30 -3.23
C ASP A 113 7.03 7.14 -3.83
N ALA A 114 6.16 6.50 -3.03
CA ALA A 114 5.38 5.34 -3.46
C ALA A 114 4.02 5.23 -2.77
N ILE A 115 3.09 4.58 -3.47
CA ILE A 115 1.85 4.04 -2.90
C ILE A 115 2.07 2.55 -2.63
N VAL A 116 1.72 2.06 -1.44
CA VAL A 116 1.78 0.63 -1.12
C VAL A 116 0.37 0.06 -1.04
N LYS A 117 0.15 -1.05 -1.75
CA LYS A 117 -1.11 -1.78 -1.78
C LYS A 117 -0.90 -3.26 -1.48
N GLY A 118 -1.72 -3.83 -0.59
CA GLY A 118 -1.79 -5.27 -0.40
C GLY A 118 -2.61 -5.92 -1.51
N LEU A 119 -2.16 -7.08 -2.01
CA LEU A 119 -2.89 -7.88 -3.00
C LEU A 119 -3.21 -9.26 -2.42
N ARG A 120 -4.48 -9.63 -2.41
CA ARG A 120 -4.95 -10.96 -1.96
C ARG A 120 -4.98 -11.98 -3.10
N GLY A 121 -5.03 -11.51 -4.35
CA GLY A 121 -5.08 -12.34 -5.53
C GLY A 121 -5.09 -11.52 -6.82
N GLY A 122 -5.24 -12.21 -7.96
CA GLY A 122 -5.22 -11.60 -9.29
C GLY A 122 -6.32 -10.57 -9.52
N ALA A 123 -7.52 -10.82 -8.99
CA ALA A 123 -8.64 -9.86 -9.09
C ALA A 123 -8.34 -8.50 -8.44
N ASP A 124 -7.61 -8.48 -7.29
CA ASP A 124 -7.18 -7.23 -6.69
C ASP A 124 -6.21 -6.49 -7.63
N LEU A 125 -5.29 -7.19 -8.28
CA LEU A 125 -4.35 -6.60 -9.22
C LEU A 125 -5.06 -6.02 -10.46
N GLU A 126 -6.02 -6.73 -11.03
CA GLU A 126 -6.81 -6.26 -12.17
C GLU A 126 -7.55 -4.95 -11.85
N PHE A 127 -8.03 -4.80 -10.61
CA PHE A 127 -8.69 -3.59 -10.14
C PHE A 127 -7.69 -2.45 -9.86
N GLU A 128 -6.55 -2.74 -9.22
CA GLU A 128 -5.58 -1.74 -8.77
C GLU A 128 -4.64 -1.25 -9.88
N ALA A 129 -4.31 -2.08 -10.88
CA ALA A 129 -3.34 -1.73 -11.92
C ALA A 129 -3.74 -0.51 -12.76
N PRO A 130 -5.01 -0.34 -13.21
CA PRO A 130 -5.43 0.87 -13.91
C PRO A 130 -5.31 2.13 -13.05
N MET A 131 -5.61 2.02 -11.74
CA MET A 131 -5.47 3.12 -10.78
C MET A 131 -3.99 3.51 -10.59
N ALA A 132 -3.10 2.53 -10.50
CA ALA A 132 -1.66 2.76 -10.40
C ALA A 132 -1.12 3.48 -11.65
N ALA A 133 -1.51 3.04 -12.84
CA ALA A 133 -1.13 3.68 -14.10
C ALA A 133 -1.61 5.15 -14.15
N MET A 134 -2.82 5.43 -13.68
CA MET A 134 -3.37 6.78 -13.63
C MET A 134 -2.64 7.65 -12.61
N ASN A 135 -2.37 7.14 -11.40
CA ASN A 135 -1.61 7.87 -10.38
C ASN A 135 -0.21 8.25 -10.88
N ARG A 136 0.48 7.31 -11.52
CA ARG A 136 1.78 7.54 -12.15
C ARG A 136 1.70 8.60 -13.26
N HIS A 137 0.68 8.54 -14.11
CA HIS A 137 0.48 9.55 -15.17
C HIS A 137 0.30 10.96 -14.60
N LEU A 138 -0.45 11.09 -13.51
CA LEU A 138 -0.79 12.39 -12.91
C LEU A 138 0.38 13.05 -12.16
N THR A 139 1.19 12.27 -11.43
CA THR A 139 2.18 12.84 -10.51
C THR A 139 3.53 12.12 -10.53
N GLY A 140 3.67 11.04 -11.28
CA GLY A 140 4.89 10.22 -11.30
C GLY A 140 5.02 9.26 -10.12
N VAL A 141 4.07 9.24 -9.16
CA VAL A 141 4.14 8.36 -8.00
C VAL A 141 3.95 6.90 -8.43
N GLU A 142 4.88 6.03 -8.02
CA GLU A 142 4.83 4.60 -8.31
C GLU A 142 3.99 3.83 -7.29
N THR A 143 3.46 2.65 -7.71
CA THR A 143 2.72 1.77 -6.80
C THR A 143 3.49 0.48 -6.59
N VAL A 144 3.73 0.16 -5.31
CA VAL A 144 4.35 -1.09 -4.86
C VAL A 144 3.26 -2.03 -4.36
N TYR A 145 3.25 -3.23 -4.88
CA TYR A 145 2.29 -4.27 -4.49
C TYR A 145 2.95 -5.28 -3.55
N LEU A 146 2.33 -5.50 -2.40
CA LEU A 146 2.73 -6.51 -1.43
C LEU A 146 1.70 -7.66 -1.44
N PRO A 147 2.10 -8.90 -1.77
CA PRO A 147 1.20 -10.04 -1.61
C PRO A 147 0.74 -10.14 -0.16
N ALA A 148 -0.56 -10.26 0.07
CA ALA A 148 -1.13 -10.43 1.39
C ALA A 148 -0.70 -11.78 2.00
N ASP A 149 -0.57 -11.81 3.34
CA ASP A 149 -0.35 -13.06 4.06
C ASP A 149 -1.54 -14.01 3.81
N ALA A 150 -1.25 -15.29 3.56
CA ALA A 150 -2.25 -16.31 3.25
C ALA A 150 -3.34 -16.42 4.34
N ARG A 151 -3.00 -16.12 5.59
CA ARG A 151 -3.94 -16.10 6.73
C ARG A 151 -5.06 -15.08 6.58
N TYR A 152 -4.86 -14.03 5.78
CA TYR A 152 -5.79 -12.91 5.65
C TYR A 152 -6.34 -12.70 4.22
N THR A 153 -6.04 -13.58 3.28
CA THR A 153 -6.50 -13.43 1.89
C THR A 153 -8.01 -13.44 1.73
N HIS A 154 -8.71 -14.14 2.64
CA HIS A 154 -10.17 -14.21 2.69
C HIS A 154 -10.82 -13.07 3.48
N VAL A 155 -10.02 -12.24 4.17
CA VAL A 155 -10.53 -11.18 5.06
C VAL A 155 -10.78 -9.89 4.27
N SER A 156 -11.93 -9.27 4.50
CA SER A 156 -12.23 -7.92 4.02
C SER A 156 -13.06 -7.14 5.03
N SER A 157 -12.99 -5.81 4.99
CA SER A 157 -13.78 -4.95 5.87
C SER A 157 -15.29 -5.18 5.71
N SER A 158 -15.74 -5.46 4.48
CA SER A 158 -17.18 -5.75 4.21
C SER A 158 -17.60 -7.06 4.86
N LEU A 159 -16.80 -8.12 4.70
CA LEU A 159 -17.09 -9.42 5.31
C LEU A 159 -17.07 -9.35 6.85
N ILE A 160 -16.13 -8.61 7.43
CA ILE A 160 -16.09 -8.38 8.89
C ILE A 160 -17.38 -7.72 9.37
N LYS A 161 -17.85 -6.66 8.70
CA LYS A 161 -19.10 -5.98 9.05
C LYS A 161 -20.32 -6.90 8.95
N GLU A 162 -20.35 -7.70 7.90
CA GLU A 162 -21.45 -8.66 7.67
C GLU A 162 -21.49 -9.74 8.76
N VAL A 163 -20.35 -10.42 8.98
CA VAL A 163 -20.25 -11.50 9.98
C VAL A 163 -20.57 -11.00 11.38
N HIS A 164 -19.96 -9.85 11.78
CA HIS A 164 -20.23 -9.25 13.09
C HIS A 164 -21.71 -8.81 13.23
N GLY A 165 -22.27 -8.21 12.17
CA GLY A 165 -23.69 -7.76 12.17
C GLY A 165 -24.70 -8.92 12.30
N LEU A 166 -24.28 -10.15 11.94
CA LEU A 166 -25.05 -11.38 12.13
C LEU A 166 -24.72 -12.12 13.44
N GLY A 167 -23.93 -11.52 14.33
CA GLY A 167 -23.54 -12.09 15.62
C GLY A 167 -22.37 -13.05 15.57
N GLY A 168 -21.65 -13.12 14.45
CA GLY A 168 -20.45 -13.96 14.31
C GLY A 168 -19.22 -13.33 14.99
N ASP A 169 -18.32 -14.18 15.48
CA ASP A 169 -17.06 -13.74 16.08
C ASP A 169 -16.03 -13.35 15.01
N VAL A 170 -15.49 -12.14 15.13
CA VAL A 170 -14.47 -11.58 14.22
C VAL A 170 -13.17 -11.24 14.96
N ALA A 171 -13.02 -11.58 16.24
CA ALA A 171 -11.87 -11.21 17.07
C ALA A 171 -10.53 -11.70 16.51
N GLU A 172 -10.52 -12.84 15.83
CA GLU A 172 -9.32 -13.36 15.17
C GLU A 172 -8.82 -12.45 14.04
N PHE A 173 -9.72 -11.70 13.38
CA PHE A 173 -9.42 -10.95 12.16
C PHE A 173 -9.21 -9.45 12.36
N VAL A 174 -9.60 -8.91 13.52
CA VAL A 174 -9.50 -7.48 13.81
C VAL A 174 -8.56 -7.19 14.99
N PRO A 175 -7.94 -6.00 15.04
CA PRO A 175 -7.25 -5.51 16.23
C PRO A 175 -8.23 -5.27 17.40
N ALA A 176 -7.74 -5.34 18.63
CA ALA A 176 -8.56 -5.12 19.83
C ALA A 176 -9.27 -3.76 19.86
N ALA A 177 -8.64 -2.69 19.33
CA ALA A 177 -9.26 -1.38 19.26
C ALA A 177 -10.49 -1.38 18.34
N VAL A 178 -10.40 -2.11 17.22
CA VAL A 178 -11.51 -2.28 16.27
C VAL A 178 -12.64 -3.12 16.89
N LEU A 179 -12.29 -4.22 17.55
CA LEU A 179 -13.28 -5.09 18.20
C LEU A 179 -14.12 -4.30 19.21
N ARG A 180 -13.47 -3.53 20.09
CA ARG A 180 -14.18 -2.63 21.03
C ARG A 180 -15.10 -1.64 20.32
N GLY A 181 -14.69 -1.08 19.18
CA GLY A 181 -15.53 -0.18 18.40
C GLY A 181 -16.72 -0.88 17.75
N LEU A 182 -16.56 -2.11 17.31
CA LEU A 182 -17.63 -2.94 16.75
C LEU A 182 -18.67 -3.27 17.82
N ASP A 183 -18.25 -3.62 19.04
CA ASP A 183 -19.09 -4.02 20.16
C ASP A 183 -19.75 -2.82 20.88
N GLY A 184 -19.08 -1.67 20.91
CA GLY A 184 -19.56 -0.45 21.59
C GLY A 184 -20.47 0.44 20.75
N GLY A 185 -20.72 0.09 19.51
CA GLY A 185 -21.54 0.84 18.56
C GLY A 185 -22.98 0.35 18.47
N ALA A 186 -23.61 0.04 19.60
CA ALA A 186 -25.04 -0.23 19.69
C ALA A 186 -25.78 0.96 20.27
#